data_b3a92f2673272e7925b4bea6a8ce4d67
#
_entry.id   b3a92f2673272e7925b4bea6a8ce4d67
#
_cell.length_a   1.000
_cell.length_b   1.000
_cell.length_c   1.000
_cell.angle_alpha   90.00
_cell.angle_beta   90.00
_cell.angle_gamma   90.00
#
_symmetry.space_group_name_H-M   'P 1'
#
loop_
_entity.id
_entity.type
_entity.pdbx_description
1 polymer ?
#
loop_
_entity_poly.entity_id
_entity_poly.type
_entity_poly.pdbx_seq_one_letter_code
_entity_poly.pdbx_strand_id
1 'polypeptide(L)'
;MQCTRRTLFAATLSFVALLFLASGPSLVRADQVKLSSTIGPIDAGIVPLLAKTYEAKTGTTIVYEGAGTGATLKKAQTGSFDMVMVHARALEDEFVAQGYGRDRRDVMYNDFVILGPPEDPAGVKGMRVAVDAFRKIAAAGAPFVTRGDKSGTHVKEMEVWKASGVEPTGAWYETFAEGSKGNKVTTRHADSRKAYVLMDRATYLTLKKEIGLVPLVEGDSLLMNYIAVIAVNPERFPNVNAKGATAFMDWLTGDEAQALIRDFGKDTFGEPLFFPNAKH
;
A
#
# COMPACT_ATOMS: atom_id res chain seq x y z
N MET A 1 9.31 -76.19 -75.94
CA MET A 1 8.28 -75.57 -75.08
C MET A 1 9.06 -74.71 -74.08
N GLN A 2 9.13 -73.38 -74.29
CA GLN A 2 9.98 -72.43 -73.55
C GLN A 2 9.11 -71.78 -72.52
N CYS A 3 9.53 -71.83 -71.26
CA CYS A 3 8.92 -71.16 -70.12
C CYS A 3 9.74 -69.91 -69.81
N THR A 4 9.16 -68.75 -70.07
CA THR A 4 9.76 -67.44 -69.79
C THR A 4 9.45 -66.99 -68.41
N ARG A 5 10.45 -66.83 -67.57
CA ARG A 5 10.36 -66.19 -66.20
C ARG A 5 10.37 -64.69 -66.37
N ARG A 6 9.34 -63.99 -65.89
CA ARG A 6 9.27 -62.55 -65.66
C ARG A 6 9.71 -62.22 -64.24
N THR A 7 10.82 -61.51 -64.13
CA THR A 7 11.30 -60.91 -62.89
C THR A 7 10.55 -59.58 -62.63
N LEU A 8 9.83 -59.50 -61.50
CA LEU A 8 9.31 -58.23 -61.03
C LEU A 8 10.37 -57.55 -60.18
N PHE A 9 10.71 -56.32 -60.55
CA PHE A 9 11.49 -55.40 -59.76
C PHE A 9 10.50 -54.65 -58.86
N ALA A 10 10.60 -54.80 -57.53
CA ALA A 10 9.89 -53.98 -56.54
C ALA A 10 10.74 -52.76 -56.19
N ALA A 11 10.25 -51.59 -56.57
CA ALA A 11 10.85 -50.34 -56.17
C ALA A 11 10.29 -49.88 -54.80
N THR A 12 11.12 -49.95 -53.78
CA THR A 12 10.81 -49.42 -52.46
C THR A 12 11.02 -47.90 -52.45
N LEU A 13 9.94 -47.12 -52.43
CA LEU A 13 9.94 -45.69 -52.19
C LEU A 13 10.11 -45.45 -50.68
N SER A 14 11.27 -44.98 -50.23
CA SER A 14 11.50 -44.50 -48.87
C SER A 14 10.93 -43.10 -48.74
N PHE A 15 9.82 -42.97 -47.99
CA PHE A 15 9.21 -41.69 -47.63
C PHE A 15 9.93 -41.14 -46.40
N VAL A 16 10.86 -40.18 -46.58
CA VAL A 16 11.47 -39.44 -45.49
C VAL A 16 10.48 -38.37 -45.05
N ALA A 17 9.74 -38.61 -43.97
CA ALA A 17 8.91 -37.59 -43.33
C ALA A 17 9.78 -36.60 -42.56
N LEU A 18 10.00 -35.44 -43.12
CA LEU A 18 10.59 -34.29 -42.39
C LEU A 18 9.60 -33.78 -41.36
N LEU A 19 9.77 -34.15 -40.08
CA LEU A 19 9.09 -33.53 -38.96
C LEU A 19 9.61 -32.10 -38.81
N PHE A 20 8.90 -31.13 -39.36
CA PHE A 20 9.03 -29.74 -38.97
C PHE A 20 8.44 -29.59 -37.54
N LEU A 21 9.31 -29.59 -36.53
CA LEU A 21 8.98 -29.08 -35.21
C LEU A 21 8.68 -27.59 -35.36
N ALA A 22 7.40 -27.26 -35.54
CA ALA A 22 6.93 -25.89 -35.42
C ALA A 22 7.09 -25.47 -33.95
N SER A 23 8.23 -24.84 -33.65
CA SER A 23 8.38 -24.06 -32.41
C SER A 23 7.42 -22.88 -32.51
N GLY A 24 6.16 -23.09 -32.12
CA GLY A 24 5.21 -22.00 -31.91
C GLY A 24 5.80 -21.01 -30.91
N PRO A 25 5.53 -19.71 -31.06
CA PRO A 25 5.95 -18.74 -30.05
C PRO A 25 5.42 -19.22 -28.70
N SER A 26 6.33 -19.58 -27.79
CA SER A 26 5.98 -19.76 -26.38
C SER A 26 5.31 -18.47 -25.95
N LEU A 27 4.02 -18.50 -25.68
CA LEU A 27 3.33 -17.44 -24.98
C LEU A 27 4.08 -17.31 -23.64
N VAL A 28 5.03 -16.40 -23.59
CA VAL A 28 5.66 -15.98 -22.33
C VAL A 28 4.50 -15.45 -21.51
N ARG A 29 3.99 -16.27 -20.59
CA ARG A 29 3.01 -15.84 -19.61
C ARG A 29 3.68 -14.69 -18.88
N ALA A 30 3.13 -13.47 -19.02
CA ALA A 30 3.63 -12.32 -18.31
C ALA A 30 3.81 -12.71 -16.85
N ASP A 31 5.00 -12.54 -16.32
CA ASP A 31 5.26 -12.85 -14.92
C ASP A 31 4.37 -11.92 -14.08
N GLN A 32 3.76 -12.46 -13.04
CA GLN A 32 2.78 -11.74 -12.23
C GLN A 32 3.20 -11.77 -10.77
N VAL A 33 3.16 -10.61 -10.12
CA VAL A 33 3.35 -10.46 -8.67
C VAL A 33 2.06 -9.98 -8.05
N LYS A 34 1.60 -10.69 -7.02
CA LYS A 34 0.39 -10.36 -6.26
C LYS A 34 0.76 -9.59 -5.00
N LEU A 35 0.37 -8.33 -4.96
CA LEU A 35 0.61 -7.41 -3.86
C LEU A 35 -0.67 -7.22 -3.03
N SER A 36 -0.66 -7.54 -1.74
CA SER A 36 -1.67 -7.06 -0.82
C SER A 36 -1.18 -5.75 -0.19
N SER A 37 -1.90 -4.66 -0.41
CA SER A 37 -1.50 -3.32 0.06
C SER A 37 -2.52 -2.72 1.01
N THR A 38 -2.08 -1.77 1.84
CA THR A 38 -3.02 -0.90 2.52
C THR A 38 -3.70 0.05 1.53
N ILE A 39 -4.95 0.43 1.86
CA ILE A 39 -5.81 1.18 0.93
C ILE A 39 -5.28 2.59 0.64
N GLY A 40 -4.68 3.27 1.62
CA GLY A 40 -4.22 4.66 1.49
C GLY A 40 -3.25 4.91 0.33
N PRO A 41 -2.15 4.15 0.17
CA PRO A 41 -1.24 4.27 -0.96
C PRO A 41 -1.90 3.95 -2.32
N ILE A 42 -2.90 3.06 -2.36
CA ILE A 42 -3.67 2.77 -3.57
C ILE A 42 -4.56 3.96 -3.93
N ASP A 43 -5.35 4.46 -2.97
CA ASP A 43 -6.28 5.59 -3.17
C ASP A 43 -5.56 6.90 -3.49
N ALA A 44 -4.36 7.09 -2.95
CA ALA A 44 -3.50 8.21 -3.29
C ALA A 44 -2.92 8.11 -4.72
N GLY A 45 -2.89 6.91 -5.32
CA GLY A 45 -2.42 6.67 -6.68
C GLY A 45 -0.94 6.29 -6.79
N ILE A 46 -0.19 6.22 -5.69
CA ILE A 46 1.24 5.87 -5.76
C ILE A 46 1.45 4.40 -6.12
N VAL A 47 0.66 3.47 -5.55
CA VAL A 47 0.75 2.04 -5.89
C VAL A 47 0.43 1.80 -7.37
N PRO A 48 -0.66 2.33 -7.95
CA PRO A 48 -0.92 2.28 -9.39
C PRO A 48 0.22 2.82 -10.25
N LEU A 49 0.83 3.96 -9.87
CA LEU A 49 1.95 4.53 -10.61
C LEU A 49 3.16 3.59 -10.61
N LEU A 50 3.58 3.13 -9.44
CA LEU A 50 4.73 2.23 -9.28
C LEU A 50 4.52 0.90 -10.02
N ALA A 51 3.33 0.30 -9.89
CA ALA A 51 2.96 -0.92 -10.59
C ALA A 51 3.06 -0.76 -12.11
N LYS A 52 2.43 0.29 -12.65
CA LYS A 52 2.45 0.58 -14.10
C LYS A 52 3.86 0.84 -14.63
N THR A 53 4.68 1.58 -13.89
CA THR A 53 6.06 1.89 -14.30
C THR A 53 6.92 0.63 -14.31
N TYR A 54 6.79 -0.22 -13.28
CA TYR A 54 7.52 -1.48 -13.21
C TYR A 54 7.10 -2.45 -14.33
N GLU A 55 5.80 -2.56 -14.60
CA GLU A 55 5.29 -3.38 -15.71
C GLU A 55 5.80 -2.91 -17.07
N ALA A 56 5.78 -1.60 -17.33
CA ALA A 56 6.31 -1.04 -18.57
C ALA A 56 7.81 -1.33 -18.77
N LYS A 57 8.57 -1.40 -17.68
CA LYS A 57 10.02 -1.66 -17.71
C LYS A 57 10.37 -3.13 -17.84
N THR A 58 9.62 -4.01 -17.19
CA THR A 58 10.02 -5.43 -17.03
C THR A 58 9.11 -6.42 -17.72
N GLY A 59 7.91 -6.01 -18.12
CA GLY A 59 6.85 -6.89 -18.58
C GLY A 59 6.15 -7.68 -17.46
N THR A 60 6.56 -7.50 -16.19
CA THR A 60 5.95 -8.16 -15.04
C THR A 60 4.76 -7.37 -14.54
N THR A 61 3.58 -7.97 -14.52
CA THR A 61 2.35 -7.32 -14.04
C THR A 61 2.28 -7.36 -12.52
N ILE A 62 2.03 -6.22 -11.88
CA ILE A 62 1.74 -6.14 -10.46
C ILE A 62 0.23 -6.07 -10.24
N VAL A 63 -0.34 -7.17 -9.78
CA VAL A 63 -1.76 -7.21 -9.39
C VAL A 63 -1.86 -6.88 -7.91
N TYR A 64 -2.59 -5.82 -7.57
CA TYR A 64 -2.70 -5.35 -6.20
C TYR A 64 -4.14 -5.32 -5.70
N GLU A 65 -4.30 -5.58 -4.41
CA GLU A 65 -5.58 -5.52 -3.69
C GLU A 65 -5.41 -4.69 -2.42
N GLY A 66 -6.42 -3.83 -2.14
CA GLY A 66 -6.43 -2.94 -0.99
C GLY A 66 -7.24 -3.47 0.19
N ALA A 67 -6.69 -3.29 1.41
CA ALA A 67 -7.42 -3.52 2.67
C ALA A 67 -6.82 -2.65 3.80
N GLY A 68 -7.38 -2.69 5.01
CA GLY A 68 -6.71 -2.17 6.21
C GLY A 68 -5.51 -3.06 6.58
N THR A 69 -4.48 -2.52 7.26
CA THR A 69 -3.21 -3.22 7.54
C THR A 69 -3.40 -4.64 8.10
N GLY A 70 -4.23 -4.79 9.14
CA GLY A 70 -4.47 -6.12 9.73
C GLY A 70 -5.11 -7.11 8.76
N ALA A 71 -6.06 -6.65 7.94
CA ALA A 71 -6.70 -7.48 6.92
C ALA A 71 -5.74 -7.83 5.78
N THR A 72 -4.88 -6.89 5.36
CA THR A 72 -3.80 -7.09 4.38
C THR A 72 -2.86 -8.22 4.82
N LEU A 73 -2.36 -8.15 6.05
CA LEU A 73 -1.47 -9.17 6.61
C LEU A 73 -2.18 -10.52 6.76
N LYS A 74 -3.43 -10.51 7.26
CA LYS A 74 -4.23 -11.73 7.40
C LYS A 74 -4.48 -12.43 6.05
N LYS A 75 -4.73 -11.69 4.99
CA LYS A 75 -4.83 -12.26 3.63
C LYS A 75 -3.52 -12.89 3.19
N ALA A 76 -2.39 -12.23 3.42
CA ALA A 76 -1.08 -12.75 3.06
C ALA A 76 -0.69 -14.02 3.86
N GLN A 77 -1.20 -14.20 5.07
CA GLN A 77 -1.02 -15.42 5.88
C GLN A 77 -1.61 -16.68 5.24
N THR A 78 -2.40 -16.56 4.19
CA THR A 78 -2.93 -17.71 3.42
C THR A 78 -2.02 -18.17 2.29
N GLY A 79 -0.94 -17.43 1.97
CA GLY A 79 -0.11 -17.67 0.79
C GLY A 79 -0.75 -17.27 -0.54
N SER A 80 -1.85 -16.48 -0.51
CA SER A 80 -2.56 -16.02 -1.71
C SER A 80 -1.89 -14.81 -2.38
N PHE A 81 -0.93 -14.18 -1.69
CA PHE A 81 -0.16 -13.04 -2.16
C PHE A 81 1.34 -13.34 -2.10
N ASP A 82 2.12 -12.68 -2.93
CA ASP A 82 3.56 -12.85 -3.03
C ASP A 82 4.31 -11.87 -2.11
N MET A 83 3.69 -10.72 -1.83
CA MET A 83 4.22 -9.69 -0.94
C MET A 83 3.11 -8.79 -0.38
N VAL A 84 3.46 -8.03 0.64
CA VAL A 84 2.58 -7.02 1.25
C VAL A 84 3.25 -5.64 1.23
N MET A 85 2.43 -4.57 1.20
CA MET A 85 2.84 -3.19 1.44
C MET A 85 1.98 -2.60 2.55
N VAL A 86 2.58 -2.32 3.69
CA VAL A 86 1.87 -2.02 4.96
C VAL A 86 2.56 -0.91 5.75
N HIS A 87 1.90 -0.41 6.80
CA HIS A 87 2.38 0.72 7.61
C HIS A 87 1.99 0.58 9.10
N ALA A 88 2.25 -0.58 9.70
CA ALA A 88 2.07 -0.78 11.15
C ALA A 88 3.19 -1.65 11.69
N ARG A 89 4.30 -1.05 12.09
CA ARG A 89 5.56 -1.70 12.45
C ARG A 89 5.38 -2.89 13.38
N ALA A 90 4.59 -2.77 14.43
CA ALA A 90 4.38 -3.86 15.37
C ALA A 90 3.74 -5.11 14.72
N LEU A 91 2.75 -4.90 13.83
CA LEU A 91 2.11 -5.99 13.09
C LEU A 91 3.03 -6.58 12.01
N GLU A 92 3.90 -5.75 11.42
CA GLU A 92 4.91 -6.18 10.45
C GLU A 92 5.95 -7.09 11.12
N ASP A 93 6.46 -6.67 12.27
CA ASP A 93 7.43 -7.44 13.06
C ASP A 93 6.82 -8.78 13.53
N GLU A 94 5.56 -8.77 13.95
CA GLU A 94 4.84 -9.99 14.32
C GLU A 94 4.67 -10.94 13.10
N PHE A 95 4.30 -10.41 11.94
CA PHE A 95 4.14 -11.19 10.70
C PHE A 95 5.45 -11.88 10.29
N VAL A 96 6.57 -11.20 10.44
CA VAL A 96 7.91 -11.75 10.16
C VAL A 96 8.31 -12.77 11.25
N ALA A 97 8.13 -12.42 12.53
CA ALA A 97 8.49 -13.31 13.65
C ALA A 97 7.71 -14.62 13.65
N GLN A 98 6.46 -14.61 13.20
CA GLN A 98 5.63 -15.81 13.02
C GLN A 98 5.99 -16.61 11.74
N GLY A 99 6.97 -16.18 10.96
CA GLY A 99 7.44 -16.86 9.75
C GLY A 99 6.52 -16.77 8.54
N TYR A 100 5.55 -15.85 8.54
CA TYR A 100 4.70 -15.59 7.37
C TYR A 100 5.38 -14.72 6.32
N GLY A 101 6.24 -13.80 6.77
CA GLY A 101 6.98 -12.89 5.91
C GLY A 101 8.49 -12.97 6.13
N ARG A 102 9.23 -12.43 5.17
CA ARG A 102 10.70 -12.25 5.25
C ARG A 102 11.10 -10.97 4.51
N ASP A 103 12.35 -10.53 4.75
CA ASP A 103 12.96 -9.41 4.01
C ASP A 103 12.10 -8.13 4.04
N ARG A 104 11.75 -7.69 5.26
CA ARG A 104 11.06 -6.42 5.43
C ARG A 104 11.97 -5.25 5.04
N ARG A 105 11.48 -4.37 4.16
CA ARG A 105 12.21 -3.17 3.70
C ARG A 105 11.36 -1.93 3.84
N ASP A 106 11.94 -0.84 4.33
CA ASP A 106 11.33 0.47 4.27
C ASP A 106 11.34 0.97 2.83
N VAL A 107 10.25 1.58 2.37
CA VAL A 107 10.14 2.08 0.98
C VAL A 107 9.90 3.58 0.96
N MET A 108 8.94 4.04 1.70
CA MET A 108 8.51 5.44 1.71
C MET A 108 7.84 5.79 3.03
N TYR A 109 7.61 7.06 3.26
CA TYR A 109 6.73 7.52 4.31
C TYR A 109 5.86 8.67 3.82
N ASN A 110 4.74 8.87 4.48
CA ASN A 110 4.00 10.13 4.53
C ASN A 110 3.77 10.47 6.00
N ASP A 111 3.07 11.55 6.28
CA ASP A 111 2.73 11.90 7.64
C ASP A 111 1.22 12.01 7.84
N PHE A 112 0.84 11.93 9.09
CA PHE A 112 -0.46 12.35 9.56
C PHE A 112 -0.40 13.80 10.03
N VAL A 113 -1.54 14.46 9.93
CA VAL A 113 -1.74 15.81 10.43
C VAL A 113 -2.99 15.83 11.30
N ILE A 114 -3.03 16.70 12.28
CA ILE A 114 -4.25 16.98 13.02
C ILE A 114 -4.91 18.15 12.31
N LEU A 115 -6.02 17.85 11.64
CA LEU A 115 -6.87 18.85 11.02
C LEU A 115 -7.86 19.39 12.04
N GLY A 116 -8.23 20.65 11.88
CA GLY A 116 -9.27 21.28 12.66
C GLY A 116 -9.79 22.56 12.03
N PRO A 117 -10.85 23.15 12.59
CA PRO A 117 -11.39 24.42 12.10
C PRO A 117 -10.34 25.53 12.24
N PRO A 118 -10.29 26.51 11.33
CA PRO A 118 -9.33 27.63 11.40
C PRO A 118 -9.41 28.45 12.69
N GLU A 119 -10.58 28.47 13.33
CA GLU A 119 -10.86 29.15 14.60
C GLU A 119 -10.14 28.51 15.80
N ASP A 120 -9.77 27.22 15.67
CA ASP A 120 -8.98 26.47 16.64
C ASP A 120 -9.45 26.61 18.10
N PRO A 121 -10.66 26.17 18.44
CA PRO A 121 -11.22 26.37 19.79
C PRO A 121 -10.40 25.71 20.92
N ALA A 122 -9.58 24.69 20.61
CA ALA A 122 -8.70 24.04 21.57
C ALA A 122 -7.32 24.71 21.69
N GLY A 123 -6.96 25.65 20.79
CA GLY A 123 -5.70 26.38 20.83
C GLY A 123 -4.48 25.49 20.55
N VAL A 124 -4.58 24.60 19.55
CA VAL A 124 -3.50 23.65 19.22
C VAL A 124 -2.68 24.06 18.01
N LYS A 125 -3.08 25.11 17.30
CA LYS A 125 -2.41 25.57 16.07
C LYS A 125 -0.93 25.87 16.30
N GLY A 126 -0.09 25.27 15.46
CA GLY A 126 1.36 25.45 15.52
C GLY A 126 2.07 24.62 16.58
N MET A 127 1.36 23.80 17.34
CA MET A 127 1.97 22.82 18.24
C MET A 127 2.77 21.79 17.45
N ARG A 128 3.90 21.34 18.03
CA ARG A 128 4.80 20.37 17.43
C ARG A 128 4.75 19.00 18.09
N VAL A 129 3.96 18.87 19.17
CA VAL A 129 3.80 17.63 19.94
C VAL A 129 2.34 17.21 19.85
N ALA A 130 2.07 16.16 19.09
CA ALA A 130 0.72 15.66 18.83
C ALA A 130 0.00 15.20 20.11
N VAL A 131 0.76 14.60 21.02
CA VAL A 131 0.27 14.15 22.34
C VAL A 131 -0.30 15.31 23.14
N ASP A 132 0.39 16.45 23.18
CA ASP A 132 -0.07 17.62 23.92
C ASP A 132 -1.26 18.30 23.25
N ALA A 133 -1.30 18.27 21.90
CA ALA A 133 -2.47 18.75 21.16
C ALA A 133 -3.72 17.92 21.48
N PHE A 134 -3.60 16.59 21.53
CA PHE A 134 -4.71 15.71 21.87
C PHE A 134 -5.18 15.96 23.30
N ARG A 135 -4.27 16.15 24.28
CA ARG A 135 -4.63 16.55 25.65
C ARG A 135 -5.44 17.84 25.69
N LYS A 136 -5.01 18.85 24.90
CA LYS A 136 -5.73 20.12 24.85
C LYS A 136 -7.11 19.99 24.22
N ILE A 137 -7.25 19.25 23.13
CA ILE A 137 -8.54 19.00 22.47
C ILE A 137 -9.50 18.33 23.45
N ALA A 138 -9.04 17.30 24.17
CA ALA A 138 -9.84 16.61 25.17
C ALA A 138 -10.21 17.52 26.35
N ALA A 139 -9.26 18.30 26.90
CA ALA A 139 -9.48 19.22 28.00
C ALA A 139 -10.47 20.32 27.62
N ALA A 140 -10.49 20.77 26.38
CA ALA A 140 -11.46 21.74 25.88
C ALA A 140 -12.84 21.13 25.60
N GLY A 141 -12.97 19.80 25.59
CA GLY A 141 -14.17 19.12 25.08
C GLY A 141 -14.50 19.48 23.65
N ALA A 142 -13.49 19.84 22.87
CA ALA A 142 -13.67 20.26 21.48
C ALA A 142 -14.04 19.08 20.58
N PRO A 143 -14.99 19.23 19.64
CA PRO A 143 -15.45 18.13 18.81
C PRO A 143 -14.30 17.43 18.10
N PHE A 144 -14.22 16.12 18.20
CA PHE A 144 -13.25 15.27 17.52
C PHE A 144 -13.97 14.10 16.85
N VAL A 145 -13.64 13.85 15.58
CA VAL A 145 -14.21 12.74 14.80
C VAL A 145 -13.18 11.65 14.62
N THR A 146 -13.53 10.42 15.05
CA THR A 146 -12.74 9.22 14.78
C THR A 146 -13.40 8.34 13.73
N ARG A 147 -12.56 7.63 12.96
CA ARG A 147 -13.05 6.61 12.03
C ARG A 147 -13.66 5.39 12.72
N GLY A 148 -13.14 4.98 13.85
CA GLY A 148 -13.64 3.86 14.64
C GLY A 148 -13.56 2.47 13.98
N ASP A 149 -12.87 2.32 12.82
CA ASP A 149 -12.93 1.17 11.91
C ASP A 149 -11.68 0.27 11.93
N LYS A 150 -10.75 0.52 12.85
CA LYS A 150 -9.45 -0.19 12.95
C LYS A 150 -8.59 -0.11 11.68
N SER A 151 -8.80 0.89 10.82
CA SER A 151 -7.89 1.21 9.72
C SER A 151 -6.55 1.73 10.24
N GLY A 152 -5.55 1.85 9.35
CA GLY A 152 -4.25 2.43 9.72
C GLY A 152 -4.36 3.84 10.30
N THR A 153 -5.27 4.68 9.79
CA THR A 153 -5.54 6.02 10.33
C THR A 153 -6.11 5.94 11.75
N HIS A 154 -7.10 5.07 11.97
CA HIS A 154 -7.68 4.88 13.31
C HIS A 154 -6.65 4.27 14.29
N VAL A 155 -5.83 3.32 13.84
CA VAL A 155 -4.75 2.75 14.68
C VAL A 155 -3.77 3.86 15.10
N LYS A 156 -3.35 4.72 14.17
CA LYS A 156 -2.46 5.85 14.45
C LYS A 156 -3.09 6.85 15.44
N GLU A 157 -4.36 7.17 15.27
CA GLU A 157 -5.11 8.01 16.20
C GLU A 157 -5.09 7.42 17.61
N MET A 158 -5.39 6.12 17.75
CA MET A 158 -5.38 5.43 19.05
C MET A 158 -3.99 5.34 19.68
N GLU A 159 -2.92 5.29 18.86
CA GLU A 159 -1.54 5.40 19.36
C GLU A 159 -1.30 6.77 20.02
N VAL A 160 -1.76 7.86 19.38
CA VAL A 160 -1.62 9.22 19.93
C VAL A 160 -2.45 9.38 21.20
N TRP A 161 -3.71 8.92 21.23
CA TRP A 161 -4.56 8.93 22.44
C TRP A 161 -3.90 8.15 23.58
N LYS A 162 -3.42 6.94 23.32
CA LYS A 162 -2.72 6.13 24.32
C LYS A 162 -1.48 6.85 24.86
N ALA A 163 -0.66 7.44 23.99
CA ALA A 163 0.51 8.20 24.39
C ALA A 163 0.15 9.47 25.19
N SER A 164 -1.01 10.06 24.93
CA SER A 164 -1.50 11.22 25.67
C SER A 164 -1.97 10.87 27.10
N GLY A 165 -2.23 9.60 27.39
CA GLY A 165 -2.82 9.15 28.64
C GLY A 165 -4.30 9.52 28.78
N VAL A 166 -4.95 9.97 27.70
CA VAL A 166 -6.38 10.30 27.66
C VAL A 166 -7.14 9.16 27.01
N GLU A 167 -8.19 8.70 27.66
CA GLU A 167 -9.18 7.80 27.06
C GLU A 167 -10.28 8.65 26.43
N PRO A 168 -10.38 8.70 25.09
CA PRO A 168 -11.32 9.58 24.41
C PRO A 168 -12.74 9.02 24.55
N THR A 169 -13.57 9.70 25.31
CA THR A 169 -14.96 9.31 25.59
C THR A 169 -15.84 10.56 25.76
N GLY A 170 -17.16 10.40 25.62
CA GLY A 170 -18.11 11.46 25.80
C GLY A 170 -18.56 12.13 24.50
N ALA A 171 -19.40 13.16 24.65
CA ALA A 171 -20.10 13.79 23.53
C ALA A 171 -19.20 14.55 22.56
N TRP A 172 -17.98 14.88 22.95
CA TRP A 172 -16.99 15.57 22.11
C TRP A 172 -16.24 14.61 21.17
N TYR A 173 -16.23 13.30 21.48
CA TYR A 173 -15.53 12.30 20.70
C TYR A 173 -16.52 11.44 19.92
N GLU A 174 -16.71 11.77 18.65
CA GLU A 174 -17.70 11.15 17.79
C GLU A 174 -17.10 10.01 16.97
N THR A 175 -17.59 8.78 17.13
CA THR A 175 -17.29 7.68 16.22
C THR A 175 -18.19 7.81 14.98
N PHE A 176 -17.59 8.08 13.84
CA PHE A 176 -18.33 8.25 12.60
C PHE A 176 -18.84 6.90 12.08
N ALA A 177 -20.16 6.75 11.97
CA ALA A 177 -20.80 5.49 11.57
C ALA A 177 -20.35 4.98 10.19
N GLU A 178 -19.97 5.89 9.27
CA GLU A 178 -19.49 5.55 7.96
C GLU A 178 -17.95 5.62 7.82
N GLY A 179 -17.20 5.62 8.91
CA GLY A 179 -15.74 5.72 8.92
C GLY A 179 -15.04 4.64 8.10
N SER A 180 -15.64 3.45 7.99
CA SER A 180 -15.16 2.35 7.14
C SER A 180 -15.20 2.65 5.63
N LYS A 181 -15.94 3.68 5.20
CA LYS A 181 -15.94 4.16 3.81
C LYS A 181 -14.66 4.92 3.43
N GLY A 182 -13.79 5.22 4.41
CA GLY A 182 -12.44 5.73 4.16
C GLY A 182 -12.19 7.17 4.61
N ASN A 183 -10.95 7.59 4.39
CA ASN A 183 -10.41 8.85 4.90
C ASN A 183 -11.14 10.09 4.35
N LYS A 184 -11.41 10.12 3.04
CA LYS A 184 -12.06 11.29 2.40
C LYS A 184 -13.46 11.55 2.95
N VAL A 185 -14.26 10.49 3.15
CA VAL A 185 -15.63 10.62 3.69
C VAL A 185 -15.59 11.09 5.13
N THR A 186 -14.68 10.51 5.95
CA THR A 186 -14.49 10.92 7.34
C THR A 186 -14.03 12.38 7.45
N THR A 187 -13.11 12.82 6.59
CA THR A 187 -12.61 14.21 6.61
C THR A 187 -13.73 15.20 6.27
N ARG A 188 -14.55 14.90 5.24
CA ARG A 188 -15.71 15.76 4.91
C ARG A 188 -16.74 15.79 6.04
N HIS A 189 -16.95 14.66 6.74
CA HIS A 189 -17.81 14.64 7.92
C HIS A 189 -17.26 15.52 9.03
N ALA A 190 -15.96 15.38 9.36
CA ALA A 190 -15.31 16.24 10.36
C ALA A 190 -15.41 17.72 10.00
N ASP A 191 -15.28 18.07 8.71
CA ASP A 191 -15.44 19.44 8.21
C ASP A 191 -16.84 19.96 8.46
N SER A 192 -17.88 19.20 8.13
CA SER A 192 -19.28 19.57 8.38
C SER A 192 -19.59 19.79 9.87
N ARG A 193 -18.85 19.10 10.75
CA ARG A 193 -18.96 19.20 12.21
C ARG A 193 -18.06 20.27 12.81
N LYS A 194 -17.18 20.91 12.03
CA LYS A 194 -16.09 21.78 12.50
C LYS A 194 -15.27 21.09 13.61
N ALA A 195 -15.03 19.81 13.42
CA ALA A 195 -14.36 18.95 14.39
C ALA A 195 -12.88 18.77 14.06
N TYR A 196 -12.10 18.47 15.09
CA TYR A 196 -10.74 17.95 14.90
C TYR A 196 -10.80 16.51 14.35
N VAL A 197 -9.78 16.14 13.57
CA VAL A 197 -9.62 14.79 13.06
C VAL A 197 -8.14 14.54 12.77
N LEU A 198 -7.65 13.34 13.07
CA LEU A 198 -6.34 12.90 12.60
C LEU A 198 -6.48 12.30 11.20
N MET A 199 -5.68 12.79 10.25
CA MET A 199 -5.77 12.34 8.85
C MET A 199 -4.40 12.32 8.20
N ASP A 200 -4.17 11.42 7.24
CA ASP A 200 -2.96 11.46 6.42
C ASP A 200 -2.93 12.73 5.53
N ARG A 201 -1.74 13.30 5.35
CA ARG A 201 -1.55 14.52 4.57
C ARG A 201 -2.02 14.35 3.13
N ALA A 202 -1.82 13.18 2.52
CA ALA A 202 -2.23 12.94 1.14
C ALA A 202 -3.75 13.08 0.98
N THR A 203 -4.54 12.55 1.92
CA THR A 203 -5.99 12.77 1.94
C THR A 203 -6.33 14.26 2.09
N TYR A 204 -5.71 14.98 3.02
CA TYR A 204 -5.92 16.41 3.17
C TYR A 204 -5.64 17.17 1.87
N LEU A 205 -4.51 16.93 1.23
CA LEU A 205 -4.11 17.61 0.00
C LEU A 205 -5.09 17.38 -1.15
N THR A 206 -5.69 16.18 -1.22
CA THR A 206 -6.73 15.91 -2.22
C THR A 206 -8.02 16.67 -1.97
N LEU A 207 -8.31 17.02 -0.71
CA LEU A 207 -9.54 17.68 -0.27
C LEU A 207 -9.40 19.17 0.04
N LYS A 208 -8.17 19.72 0.13
CA LYS A 208 -7.91 21.07 0.64
C LYS A 208 -8.66 22.21 -0.05
N LYS A 209 -9.14 21.99 -1.27
CA LYS A 209 -9.96 22.96 -2.02
C LYS A 209 -11.47 22.79 -1.78
N GLU A 210 -11.88 21.71 -1.14
CA GLU A 210 -13.28 21.33 -0.93
C GLU A 210 -13.72 21.51 0.52
N ILE A 211 -12.77 21.58 1.47
CA ILE A 211 -13.04 21.61 2.92
C ILE A 211 -12.49 22.88 3.57
N GLY A 212 -13.08 23.27 4.69
CA GLY A 212 -12.62 24.40 5.50
C GLY A 212 -11.59 24.03 6.56
N LEU A 213 -11.41 22.73 6.89
CA LEU A 213 -10.41 22.30 7.87
C LEU A 213 -9.00 22.57 7.35
N VAL A 214 -8.11 22.93 8.27
CA VAL A 214 -6.70 23.19 7.98
C VAL A 214 -5.78 22.36 8.89
N PRO A 215 -4.53 22.07 8.49
CA PRO A 215 -3.55 21.47 9.37
C PRO A 215 -3.23 22.40 10.52
N LEU A 216 -3.43 21.94 11.74
CA LEU A 216 -3.14 22.69 12.96
C LEU A 216 -1.90 22.17 13.69
N VAL A 217 -1.65 20.84 13.58
CA VAL A 217 -0.47 20.17 14.17
C VAL A 217 0.13 19.22 13.15
N GLU A 218 1.42 19.36 12.95
CA GLU A 218 2.20 18.58 11.97
C GLU A 218 3.67 18.47 12.37
N GLY A 219 4.42 17.55 11.76
CA GLY A 219 5.88 17.43 11.91
C GLY A 219 6.31 16.71 13.19
N ASP A 220 5.40 16.11 13.96
CA ASP A 220 5.76 15.23 15.08
C ASP A 220 6.21 13.85 14.55
N SER A 221 7.26 13.31 15.16
CA SER A 221 7.74 11.95 14.82
C SER A 221 6.68 10.86 15.02
N LEU A 222 5.77 11.03 16.00
CA LEU A 222 4.65 10.12 16.25
C LEU A 222 3.63 10.14 15.09
N LEU A 223 3.56 11.24 14.33
CA LEU A 223 2.69 11.38 13.18
C LEU A 223 3.27 10.81 11.89
N MET A 224 4.52 10.33 11.90
CA MET A 224 5.11 9.70 10.71
C MET A 224 4.45 8.36 10.42
N ASN A 225 4.19 8.13 9.15
CA ASN A 225 3.56 6.93 8.62
C ASN A 225 4.52 6.20 7.69
N TYR A 226 5.36 5.35 8.25
CA TYR A 226 6.36 4.58 7.52
C TYR A 226 5.70 3.40 6.81
N ILE A 227 5.94 3.28 5.51
CA ILE A 227 5.39 2.24 4.65
C ILE A 227 6.52 1.29 4.26
N ALA A 228 6.31 0.02 4.54
CA ALA A 228 7.25 -1.04 4.24
C ALA A 228 6.65 -2.08 3.29
N VAL A 229 7.53 -2.82 2.64
CA VAL A 229 7.20 -4.03 1.88
C VAL A 229 7.81 -5.25 2.57
N ILE A 230 7.12 -6.38 2.48
CA ILE A 230 7.56 -7.65 3.07
C ILE A 230 7.23 -8.75 2.08
N ALA A 231 8.19 -9.57 1.71
CA ALA A 231 7.95 -10.76 0.89
C ALA A 231 7.23 -11.83 1.72
N VAL A 232 6.25 -12.50 1.15
CA VAL A 232 5.65 -13.69 1.77
C VAL A 232 6.67 -14.83 1.74
N ASN A 233 6.77 -15.57 2.83
CA ASN A 233 7.82 -16.57 3.03
C ASN A 233 7.59 -17.82 2.17
N PRO A 234 8.44 -18.10 1.15
CA PRO A 234 8.28 -19.26 0.24
C PRO A 234 8.56 -20.60 0.93
N GLU A 235 9.28 -20.62 2.05
CA GLU A 235 9.50 -21.86 2.82
C GLU A 235 8.18 -22.34 3.42
N ARG A 236 7.31 -21.40 3.79
CA ARG A 236 5.97 -21.70 4.32
C ARG A 236 4.93 -21.83 3.20
N PHE A 237 5.09 -21.09 2.12
CA PHE A 237 4.14 -21.02 1.00
C PHE A 237 4.87 -21.24 -0.34
N PRO A 238 5.12 -22.50 -0.74
CA PRO A 238 5.95 -22.81 -1.93
C PRO A 238 5.41 -22.28 -3.26
N ASN A 239 4.12 -21.92 -3.32
CA ASN A 239 3.45 -21.46 -4.54
C ASN A 239 3.53 -19.94 -4.75
N VAL A 240 4.12 -19.17 -3.83
CA VAL A 240 4.28 -17.72 -4.01
C VAL A 240 5.39 -17.42 -5.02
N ASN A 241 5.22 -16.37 -5.79
CA ASN A 241 6.25 -15.87 -6.72
C ASN A 241 7.32 -15.09 -5.93
N ALA A 242 8.14 -15.80 -5.15
CA ALA A 242 9.18 -15.19 -4.33
C ALA A 242 10.22 -14.43 -5.16
N LYS A 243 10.59 -14.94 -6.34
CA LYS A 243 11.55 -14.28 -7.24
C LYS A 243 11.00 -12.96 -7.77
N GLY A 244 9.76 -12.95 -8.25
CA GLY A 244 9.10 -11.74 -8.73
C GLY A 244 8.89 -10.72 -7.62
N ALA A 245 8.47 -11.16 -6.42
CA ALA A 245 8.32 -10.30 -5.26
C ALA A 245 9.66 -9.62 -4.87
N THR A 246 10.76 -10.40 -4.78
CA THR A 246 12.08 -9.85 -4.48
C THR A 246 12.52 -8.85 -5.54
N ALA A 247 12.37 -9.15 -6.83
CA ALA A 247 12.75 -8.25 -7.91
C ALA A 247 11.96 -6.93 -7.88
N PHE A 248 10.65 -6.98 -7.57
CA PHE A 248 9.85 -5.77 -7.40
C PHE A 248 10.26 -4.97 -6.15
N MET A 249 10.56 -5.65 -5.04
CA MET A 249 11.07 -5.00 -3.82
C MET A 249 12.43 -4.33 -4.06
N ASP A 250 13.33 -4.98 -4.79
CA ASP A 250 14.64 -4.41 -5.19
C ASP A 250 14.44 -3.13 -6.01
N TRP A 251 13.52 -3.14 -6.97
CA TRP A 251 13.20 -1.96 -7.76
C TRP A 251 12.54 -0.86 -6.91
N LEU A 252 11.61 -1.19 -6.02
CA LEU A 252 10.95 -0.23 -5.13
C LEU A 252 11.93 0.51 -4.23
N THR A 253 13.01 -0.17 -3.80
CA THR A 253 14.06 0.43 -2.97
C THR A 253 15.21 1.03 -3.78
N GLY A 254 15.21 0.89 -5.10
CA GLY A 254 16.21 1.47 -6.00
C GLY A 254 15.92 2.91 -6.40
N ASP A 255 16.92 3.58 -6.96
CA ASP A 255 16.92 5.02 -7.26
C ASP A 255 15.72 5.47 -8.10
N GLU A 256 15.32 4.68 -9.10
CA GLU A 256 14.24 5.04 -10.02
C GLU A 256 12.88 5.15 -9.30
N ALA A 257 12.51 4.12 -8.54
CA ALA A 257 11.27 4.14 -7.78
C ALA A 257 11.29 5.20 -6.66
N GLN A 258 12.44 5.38 -6.00
CA GLN A 258 12.63 6.40 -4.98
C GLN A 258 12.52 7.81 -5.56
N ALA A 259 12.97 8.05 -6.80
CA ALA A 259 12.76 9.31 -7.50
C ALA A 259 11.27 9.54 -7.83
N LEU A 260 10.56 8.51 -8.32
CA LEU A 260 9.11 8.60 -8.56
C LEU A 260 8.34 8.93 -7.27
N ILE A 261 8.70 8.30 -6.16
CA ILE A 261 8.08 8.56 -4.85
C ILE A 261 8.33 10.02 -4.42
N ARG A 262 9.58 10.52 -4.53
CA ARG A 262 9.96 11.89 -4.17
C ARG A 262 9.19 12.95 -4.96
N ASP A 263 8.87 12.67 -6.22
CA ASP A 263 8.26 13.64 -7.12
C ASP A 263 6.73 13.48 -7.21
N PHE A 264 6.19 12.39 -6.66
CA PHE A 264 4.77 12.09 -6.72
C PHE A 264 3.92 13.14 -6.00
N GLY A 265 3.00 13.75 -6.74
CA GLY A 265 2.08 14.76 -6.22
C GLY A 265 2.52 16.21 -6.42
N LYS A 266 3.80 16.49 -6.67
CA LYS A 266 4.33 17.86 -6.78
C LYS A 266 3.61 18.68 -7.85
N ASP A 267 3.38 18.11 -9.02
CA ASP A 267 2.72 18.83 -10.13
C ASP A 267 1.24 19.15 -9.82
N THR A 268 0.58 18.30 -9.04
CA THR A 268 -0.84 18.45 -8.73
C THR A 268 -1.09 19.28 -7.49
N PHE A 269 -0.26 19.12 -6.45
CA PHE A 269 -0.51 19.69 -5.12
C PHE A 269 0.51 20.75 -4.72
N GLY A 270 1.62 20.92 -5.49
CA GLY A 270 2.73 21.83 -5.18
C GLY A 270 3.73 21.24 -4.18
N GLU A 271 3.48 20.06 -3.65
CA GLU A 271 4.31 19.33 -2.69
C GLU A 271 4.17 17.81 -2.86
N PRO A 272 5.17 17.02 -2.46
CA PRO A 272 5.10 15.57 -2.57
C PRO A 272 4.09 14.99 -1.59
N LEU A 273 3.39 13.92 -2.01
CA LEU A 273 2.49 13.16 -1.13
C LEU A 273 3.20 12.08 -0.33
N PHE A 274 4.36 11.64 -0.79
CA PHE A 274 5.20 10.62 -0.15
C PHE A 274 6.66 11.04 -0.23
N PHE A 275 7.46 10.51 0.69
CA PHE A 275 8.89 10.78 0.78
C PHE A 275 9.67 9.47 0.70
N PRO A 276 10.80 9.41 -0.03
CA PRO A 276 11.67 8.25 -0.07
C PRO A 276 12.16 7.84 1.31
N ASN A 277 12.23 6.53 1.59
CA ASN A 277 12.74 6.01 2.87
C ASN A 277 13.52 4.69 2.72
N ALA A 278 13.87 4.30 1.51
CA ALA A 278 14.75 3.15 1.34
C ALA A 278 16.13 3.46 1.92
N LYS A 279 16.63 2.53 2.73
CA LYS A 279 18.02 2.59 3.23
C LYS A 279 18.87 1.80 2.25
N HIS A 280 19.88 2.44 1.72
CA HIS A 280 20.91 1.84 0.86
C HIS A 280 21.99 1.17 1.70
#